data_981ad832059045c598b70be457dad363
#
_entry.id   981ad832059045c598b70be457dad363
#
_cell.length_a   1.000
_cell.length_b   1.000
_cell.length_c   1.000
_cell.angle_alpha   90.00
_cell.angle_beta   90.00
_cell.angle_gamma   90.00
#
_symmetry.space_group_name_H-M   'P 1'
#
loop_
_entity.id
_entity.type
_entity.pdbx_description
1 polymer ?
#
loop_
_entity_poly.entity_id
_entity_poly.type
_entity_poly.pdbx_seq_one_letter_code
_entity_poly.pdbx_strand_id
1 'polypeptide(L)'
;MQTQGVDISEHNGAVDFAALTQAGVKFAILRLGYGSDYTSQDDAQFAQNVRKAEAAGMPWGAYLYSYAKDASMAQSEAQHALRLLQGRKPLYGVWYDVEDSQIAGADLVATCQTFCAAMEAAGLYAGIYASLSWLTTKLNSPQLDPYDKWVAQWNSQLDYQGPVGLWQFTDRLMLNGKAFDGNWAYRDYPALTGEEEDTMTQAEVIALARAEAQKVYNENEAKYKTMASLPSWAKAPVEQVYRELGLAGTGGPGQNTQLDASETYIRALTVIAKVLEKLDAQP
;
A
#
# COMPACT_ATOMS: atom_id res chain seq x y z
N MET A 1 -2.53 21.19 1.97
CA MET A 1 -1.35 21.64 1.17
C MET A 1 -1.50 21.03 -0.21
N GLN A 2 -1.34 21.75 -1.30
CA GLN A 2 -1.45 21.18 -2.65
C GLN A 2 -0.13 20.51 -3.03
N THR A 3 -0.21 19.31 -3.62
CA THR A 3 0.97 18.52 -4.02
C THR A 3 0.89 18.20 -5.51
N GLN A 4 1.96 18.50 -6.26
CA GLN A 4 1.99 18.25 -7.70
C GLN A 4 2.45 16.83 -8.02
N GLY A 5 1.73 16.17 -8.92
CA GLY A 5 2.02 14.84 -9.44
C GLY A 5 1.79 14.71 -10.94
N VAL A 6 2.00 13.53 -11.44
CA VAL A 6 1.73 13.14 -12.83
C VAL A 6 0.95 11.83 -12.86
N ASP A 7 0.19 11.59 -13.93
CA ASP A 7 -0.25 10.23 -14.24
C ASP A 7 0.50 9.66 -15.45
N ILE A 8 0.69 8.34 -15.44
CA ILE A 8 1.63 7.64 -16.31
C ILE A 8 1.03 6.32 -16.77
N SER A 9 1.16 6.05 -18.06
CA SER A 9 0.84 4.77 -18.69
C SER A 9 1.97 4.30 -19.61
N GLU A 10 1.79 3.16 -20.26
CA GLU A 10 2.71 2.68 -21.31
C GLU A 10 2.91 3.69 -22.46
N HIS A 11 1.93 4.58 -22.71
CA HIS A 11 2.02 5.61 -23.74
C HIS A 11 3.13 6.65 -23.47
N ASN A 12 3.53 6.82 -22.21
CA ASN A 12 4.67 7.65 -21.85
C ASN A 12 6.02 6.96 -22.14
N GLY A 13 6.02 5.66 -22.52
CA GLY A 13 7.24 4.88 -22.74
C GLY A 13 8.12 4.79 -21.48
N ALA A 14 9.42 4.79 -21.66
CA ALA A 14 10.34 4.76 -20.52
C ALA A 14 10.31 6.11 -19.77
N VAL A 15 10.03 6.05 -18.46
CA VAL A 15 9.99 7.20 -17.56
C VAL A 15 11.15 7.12 -16.57
N ASP A 16 11.78 8.27 -16.31
CA ASP A 16 12.81 8.47 -15.30
C ASP A 16 12.18 9.15 -14.07
N PHE A 17 11.84 8.36 -13.06
CA PHE A 17 11.21 8.84 -11.83
C PHE A 17 12.14 9.69 -10.96
N ALA A 18 13.46 9.44 -11.00
CA ALA A 18 14.43 10.26 -10.30
C ALA A 18 14.48 11.67 -10.89
N ALA A 19 14.46 11.78 -12.22
CA ALA A 19 14.37 13.08 -12.90
C ALA A 19 13.04 13.80 -12.64
N LEU A 20 11.91 13.07 -12.54
CA LEU A 20 10.61 13.65 -12.14
C LEU A 20 10.65 14.21 -10.72
N THR A 21 11.23 13.48 -9.76
CA THR A 21 11.41 13.93 -8.38
C THR A 21 12.26 15.22 -8.33
N GLN A 22 13.37 15.27 -9.09
CA GLN A 22 14.22 16.46 -9.20
C GLN A 22 13.49 17.65 -9.81
N ALA A 23 12.56 17.41 -10.74
CA ALA A 23 11.70 18.42 -11.34
C ALA A 23 10.55 18.90 -10.42
N GLY A 24 10.47 18.34 -9.18
CA GLY A 24 9.49 18.77 -8.18
C GLY A 24 8.21 17.93 -8.13
N VAL A 25 8.08 16.88 -8.94
CA VAL A 25 6.97 15.92 -8.88
C VAL A 25 7.03 15.14 -7.56
N LYS A 26 5.90 15.04 -6.86
CA LYS A 26 5.81 14.43 -5.54
C LYS A 26 5.08 13.09 -5.51
N PHE A 27 4.30 12.78 -6.54
CA PHE A 27 3.62 11.50 -6.68
C PHE A 27 3.35 11.16 -8.15
N ALA A 28 3.08 9.88 -8.41
CA ALA A 28 2.63 9.41 -9.71
C ALA A 28 1.39 8.51 -9.57
N ILE A 29 0.42 8.63 -10.49
CA ILE A 29 -0.68 7.66 -10.62
C ILE A 29 -0.40 6.79 -11.83
N LEU A 30 -0.28 5.48 -11.64
CA LEU A 30 0.22 4.53 -12.64
C LEU A 30 -0.92 3.70 -13.22
N ARG A 31 -1.03 3.63 -14.55
CA ARG A 31 -2.05 2.80 -15.19
C ARG A 31 -1.78 1.33 -14.94
N LEU A 32 -2.77 0.62 -14.37
CA LEU A 32 -2.78 -0.83 -14.24
C LEU A 32 -2.98 -1.50 -15.60
N GLY A 33 -3.94 -1.03 -16.34
CA GLY A 33 -4.41 -1.57 -17.60
C GLY A 33 -5.78 -0.99 -17.94
N TYR A 34 -6.57 -1.76 -18.69
CA TYR A 34 -7.90 -1.35 -19.08
C TYR A 34 -8.83 -2.56 -19.18
N GLY A 35 -10.13 -2.33 -18.93
CA GLY A 35 -11.15 -3.34 -19.10
C GLY A 35 -11.03 -4.56 -18.19
N SER A 36 -11.76 -5.61 -18.53
CA SER A 36 -11.90 -6.85 -17.78
C SER A 36 -10.56 -7.57 -17.57
N ASP A 37 -10.55 -8.54 -16.65
CA ASP A 37 -9.33 -9.25 -16.22
C ASP A 37 -8.76 -10.21 -17.28
N TYR A 38 -8.15 -9.62 -18.30
CA TYR A 38 -7.36 -10.31 -19.31
C TYR A 38 -5.91 -9.78 -19.29
N THR A 39 -4.94 -10.68 -19.27
CA THR A 39 -3.50 -10.30 -19.27
C THR A 39 -3.08 -9.51 -20.51
N SER A 40 -3.81 -9.62 -21.62
CA SER A 40 -3.59 -8.81 -22.83
C SER A 40 -4.02 -7.34 -22.66
N GLN A 41 -4.72 -7.01 -21.57
CA GLN A 41 -5.18 -5.67 -21.23
C GLN A 41 -4.35 -5.02 -20.12
N ASP A 42 -3.33 -5.72 -19.61
CA ASP A 42 -2.37 -5.18 -18.65
C ASP A 42 -1.56 -4.06 -19.32
N ASP A 43 -1.31 -2.98 -18.59
CA ASP A 43 -0.36 -1.96 -19.03
C ASP A 43 1.06 -2.55 -19.01
N ALA A 44 1.71 -2.59 -20.18
CA ALA A 44 3.01 -3.24 -20.37
C ALA A 44 4.14 -2.60 -19.51
N GLN A 45 3.95 -1.37 -19.04
CA GLN A 45 4.93 -0.65 -18.23
C GLN A 45 4.59 -0.65 -16.74
N PHE A 46 3.37 -1.07 -16.33
CA PHE A 46 2.91 -0.94 -14.95
C PHE A 46 3.94 -1.49 -13.94
N ALA A 47 4.28 -2.78 -14.06
CA ALA A 47 5.19 -3.42 -13.11
C ALA A 47 6.59 -2.78 -13.08
N GLN A 48 7.05 -2.24 -14.20
CA GLN A 48 8.32 -1.53 -14.28
C GLN A 48 8.22 -0.14 -13.68
N ASN A 49 7.12 0.57 -13.94
CA ASN A 49 6.86 1.91 -13.38
C ASN A 49 6.76 1.85 -11.86
N VAL A 50 6.06 0.86 -11.30
CA VAL A 50 6.01 0.64 -9.83
C VAL A 50 7.41 0.48 -9.25
N ARG A 51 8.23 -0.45 -9.79
CA ARG A 51 9.60 -0.66 -9.30
C ARG A 51 10.45 0.60 -9.36
N LYS A 52 10.31 1.40 -10.42
CA LYS A 52 11.08 2.64 -10.59
C LYS A 52 10.60 3.74 -9.65
N ALA A 53 9.29 3.86 -9.44
CA ALA A 53 8.72 4.81 -8.49
C ALA A 53 9.21 4.50 -7.06
N GLU A 54 9.09 3.24 -6.65
CA GLU A 54 9.56 2.75 -5.35
C GLU A 54 11.07 2.99 -5.16
N ALA A 55 11.89 2.66 -6.18
CA ALA A 55 13.35 2.90 -6.15
C ALA A 55 13.73 4.38 -6.08
N ALA A 56 12.88 5.27 -6.60
CA ALA A 56 13.06 6.73 -6.52
C ALA A 56 12.46 7.35 -5.25
N GLY A 57 11.86 6.53 -4.34
CA GLY A 57 11.13 7.01 -3.17
C GLY A 57 9.91 7.87 -3.54
N MET A 58 9.34 7.69 -4.73
CA MET A 58 8.18 8.44 -5.18
C MET A 58 6.90 7.72 -4.77
N PRO A 59 6.06 8.31 -3.90
CA PRO A 59 4.74 7.77 -3.59
C PRO A 59 3.91 7.62 -4.87
N TRP A 60 3.13 6.52 -4.94
CA TRP A 60 2.35 6.26 -6.14
C TRP A 60 0.92 5.82 -5.81
N GLY A 61 0.03 6.03 -6.77
CA GLY A 61 -1.32 5.50 -6.87
C GLY A 61 -1.46 4.66 -8.14
N ALA A 62 -2.63 4.09 -8.34
CA ALA A 62 -2.92 3.32 -9.55
C ALA A 62 -4.27 3.69 -10.15
N TYR A 63 -4.45 3.49 -11.46
CA TYR A 63 -5.77 3.59 -12.09
C TYR A 63 -6.02 2.48 -13.10
N LEU A 64 -7.29 2.15 -13.28
CA LEU A 64 -7.75 1.22 -14.30
C LEU A 64 -8.74 1.93 -15.23
N TYR A 65 -8.45 1.94 -16.54
CA TYR A 65 -9.32 2.51 -17.56
C TYR A 65 -10.51 1.59 -17.81
N SER A 66 -11.73 2.08 -17.65
CA SER A 66 -12.94 1.27 -17.67
C SER A 66 -13.58 1.16 -19.05
N TYR A 67 -14.00 -0.06 -19.37
CA TYR A 67 -14.93 -0.39 -20.44
C TYR A 67 -16.20 -1.06 -19.93
N ALA A 68 -16.44 -1.08 -18.61
CA ALA A 68 -17.56 -1.77 -18.01
C ALA A 68 -18.91 -1.17 -18.40
N LYS A 69 -19.80 -2.01 -18.92
CA LYS A 69 -21.17 -1.65 -19.27
C LYS A 69 -22.18 -2.08 -18.20
N ASP A 70 -21.76 -2.89 -17.26
CA ASP A 70 -22.57 -3.40 -16.15
C ASP A 70 -21.69 -3.78 -14.94
N ALA A 71 -22.33 -4.11 -13.82
CA ALA A 71 -21.66 -4.49 -12.59
C ALA A 71 -20.79 -5.75 -12.72
N SER A 72 -21.15 -6.70 -13.59
CA SER A 72 -20.35 -7.92 -13.79
C SER A 72 -19.01 -7.61 -14.45
N MET A 73 -19.03 -6.72 -15.45
CA MET A 73 -17.81 -6.25 -16.09
C MET A 73 -16.96 -5.42 -15.10
N ALA A 74 -17.59 -4.53 -14.33
CA ALA A 74 -16.89 -3.76 -13.29
C ALA A 74 -16.26 -4.65 -12.20
N GLN A 75 -16.92 -5.76 -11.85
CA GLN A 75 -16.34 -6.76 -10.95
C GLN A 75 -15.11 -7.45 -11.56
N SER A 76 -15.13 -7.75 -12.86
CA SER A 76 -13.96 -8.29 -13.57
C SER A 76 -12.82 -7.26 -13.64
N GLU A 77 -13.13 -5.98 -13.85
CA GLU A 77 -12.16 -4.89 -13.83
C GLU A 77 -11.55 -4.69 -12.44
N ALA A 78 -12.34 -4.86 -11.39
CA ALA A 78 -11.82 -4.87 -10.02
C ALA A 78 -10.86 -6.05 -9.76
N GLN A 79 -11.18 -7.24 -10.26
CA GLN A 79 -10.27 -8.40 -10.19
C GLN A 79 -8.98 -8.16 -10.96
N HIS A 80 -9.06 -7.51 -12.14
CA HIS A 80 -7.91 -7.09 -12.93
C HIS A 80 -6.97 -6.18 -12.10
N ALA A 81 -7.51 -5.15 -11.46
CA ALA A 81 -6.75 -4.25 -10.61
C ALA A 81 -6.09 -4.99 -9.43
N LEU A 82 -6.84 -5.81 -8.70
CA LEU A 82 -6.33 -6.58 -7.55
C LEU A 82 -5.23 -7.57 -7.96
N ARG A 83 -5.38 -8.23 -9.10
CA ARG A 83 -4.36 -9.14 -9.64
C ARG A 83 -3.04 -8.42 -9.90
N LEU A 84 -3.07 -7.25 -10.51
CA LEU A 84 -1.86 -6.48 -10.83
C LEU A 84 -1.23 -5.84 -9.60
N LEU A 85 -2.02 -5.42 -8.63
CA LEU A 85 -1.53 -4.86 -7.37
C LEU A 85 -0.80 -5.91 -6.51
N GLN A 86 -1.16 -7.20 -6.61
CA GLN A 86 -0.49 -8.28 -5.87
C GLN A 86 -0.37 -8.02 -4.36
N GLY A 87 -1.41 -7.45 -3.76
CA GLY A 87 -1.45 -7.08 -2.34
C GLY A 87 -0.75 -5.77 -1.98
N ARG A 88 -0.15 -5.06 -2.95
CA ARG A 88 0.39 -3.71 -2.70
C ARG A 88 -0.73 -2.73 -2.38
N LYS A 89 -0.45 -1.82 -1.46
CA LYS A 89 -1.35 -0.74 -1.06
C LYS A 89 -0.77 0.59 -1.52
N PRO A 90 -1.14 1.08 -2.71
CA PRO A 90 -0.60 2.33 -3.23
C PRO A 90 -1.04 3.52 -2.36
N LEU A 91 -0.08 4.37 -1.95
CA LEU A 91 -0.32 5.50 -1.05
C LEU A 91 -1.26 6.56 -1.63
N TYR A 92 -1.36 6.67 -2.95
CA TYR A 92 -2.29 7.58 -3.63
C TYR A 92 -3.56 6.87 -4.12
N GLY A 93 -3.90 5.72 -3.52
CA GLY A 93 -5.14 4.99 -3.78
C GLY A 93 -5.23 4.30 -5.14
N VAL A 94 -6.40 3.75 -5.41
CA VAL A 94 -6.76 3.10 -6.68
C VAL A 94 -7.95 3.83 -7.29
N TRP A 95 -7.81 4.25 -8.54
CA TRP A 95 -8.77 5.11 -9.21
C TRP A 95 -9.45 4.39 -10.36
N TYR A 96 -10.78 4.47 -10.38
CA TYR A 96 -11.58 3.94 -11.48
C TYR A 96 -11.77 5.03 -12.53
N ASP A 97 -11.16 4.84 -13.69
CA ASP A 97 -11.14 5.83 -14.78
C ASP A 97 -12.32 5.60 -15.72
N VAL A 98 -13.32 6.47 -15.62
CA VAL A 98 -14.64 6.35 -16.25
C VAL A 98 -14.86 7.49 -17.23
N GLU A 99 -14.36 7.32 -18.47
CA GLU A 99 -14.42 8.39 -19.48
C GLU A 99 -14.71 7.90 -20.91
N ASP A 100 -14.68 6.59 -21.16
CA ASP A 100 -14.84 6.06 -22.51
C ASP A 100 -16.26 6.28 -23.05
N SER A 101 -16.36 6.86 -24.25
CA SER A 101 -17.64 7.15 -24.87
C SER A 101 -18.51 5.91 -25.14
N GLN A 102 -17.92 4.72 -25.27
CA GLN A 102 -18.64 3.47 -25.49
C GLN A 102 -19.44 3.00 -24.28
N ILE A 103 -19.11 3.49 -23.09
CA ILE A 103 -19.83 3.18 -21.85
C ILE A 103 -20.78 4.32 -21.43
N ALA A 104 -20.88 5.38 -22.21
CA ALA A 104 -21.66 6.58 -21.85
C ALA A 104 -23.17 6.32 -21.61
N GLY A 105 -23.70 5.21 -22.10
CA GLY A 105 -25.10 4.75 -21.90
C GLY A 105 -25.26 3.66 -20.85
N ALA A 106 -24.18 3.22 -20.18
CA ALA A 106 -24.20 2.21 -19.13
C ALA A 106 -24.72 2.79 -17.79
N ASP A 107 -25.03 1.90 -16.85
CA ASP A 107 -25.24 2.30 -15.43
C ASP A 107 -23.89 2.55 -14.76
N LEU A 108 -23.35 3.75 -15.03
CA LEU A 108 -22.03 4.15 -14.53
C LEU A 108 -21.98 4.27 -12.99
N VAL A 109 -23.12 4.53 -12.36
CA VAL A 109 -23.20 4.60 -10.89
C VAL A 109 -22.97 3.21 -10.31
N ALA A 110 -23.67 2.20 -10.84
CA ALA A 110 -23.51 0.82 -10.38
C ALA A 110 -22.10 0.27 -10.69
N THR A 111 -21.50 0.60 -11.84
CA THR A 111 -20.14 0.16 -12.17
C THR A 111 -19.10 0.78 -11.23
N CYS A 112 -19.19 2.09 -10.95
CA CYS A 112 -18.32 2.77 -10.00
C CYS A 112 -18.44 2.18 -8.58
N GLN A 113 -19.68 1.99 -8.10
CA GLN A 113 -19.89 1.38 -6.78
C GLN A 113 -19.29 -0.03 -6.70
N THR A 114 -19.49 -0.85 -7.74
CA THR A 114 -18.97 -2.22 -7.77
C THR A 114 -17.44 -2.24 -7.70
N PHE A 115 -16.77 -1.44 -8.52
CA PHE A 115 -15.31 -1.36 -8.51
C PHE A 115 -14.78 -0.83 -7.19
N CYS A 116 -15.27 0.34 -6.74
CA CYS A 116 -14.78 0.98 -5.52
C CYS A 116 -15.02 0.10 -4.29
N ALA A 117 -16.21 -0.51 -4.14
CA ALA A 117 -16.49 -1.42 -3.04
C ALA A 117 -15.55 -2.64 -3.02
N ALA A 118 -15.17 -3.17 -4.18
CA ALA A 118 -14.20 -4.26 -4.26
C ALA A 118 -12.79 -3.82 -3.83
N MET A 119 -12.38 -2.60 -4.16
CA MET A 119 -11.11 -2.02 -3.68
C MET A 119 -11.14 -1.80 -2.16
N GLU A 120 -12.21 -1.22 -1.62
CA GLU A 120 -12.38 -1.01 -0.17
C GLU A 120 -12.41 -2.34 0.60
N ALA A 121 -13.07 -3.36 0.08
CA ALA A 121 -13.07 -4.71 0.66
C ALA A 121 -11.68 -5.35 0.72
N ALA A 122 -10.78 -4.94 -0.17
CA ALA A 122 -9.37 -5.33 -0.16
C ALA A 122 -8.48 -4.41 0.72
N GLY A 123 -9.08 -3.46 1.45
CA GLY A 123 -8.36 -2.51 2.30
C GLY A 123 -7.61 -1.42 1.53
N LEU A 124 -8.09 -1.09 0.32
CA LEU A 124 -7.51 -0.07 -0.54
C LEU A 124 -8.36 1.19 -0.54
N TYR A 125 -7.72 2.34 -0.59
CA TYR A 125 -8.41 3.61 -0.83
C TYR A 125 -8.87 3.68 -2.28
N ALA A 126 -10.16 3.95 -2.51
CA ALA A 126 -10.75 3.98 -3.83
C ALA A 126 -11.33 5.34 -4.19
N GLY A 127 -11.20 5.72 -5.45
CA GLY A 127 -11.78 6.94 -5.99
C GLY A 127 -12.18 6.80 -7.46
N ILE A 128 -12.80 7.84 -7.99
CA ILE A 128 -13.34 7.87 -9.34
C ILE A 128 -12.68 9.01 -10.11
N TYR A 129 -12.05 8.67 -11.25
CA TYR A 129 -11.61 9.66 -12.23
C TYR A 129 -12.65 9.79 -13.34
N ALA A 130 -12.97 11.00 -13.68
CA ALA A 130 -13.71 11.34 -14.89
C ALA A 130 -13.55 12.83 -15.24
N SER A 131 -13.96 13.20 -16.45
CA SER A 131 -14.04 14.62 -16.83
C SER A 131 -15.03 15.39 -15.96
N LEU A 132 -14.80 16.69 -15.78
CA LEU A 132 -15.73 17.60 -15.12
C LEU A 132 -17.17 17.42 -15.64
N SER A 133 -17.33 17.31 -16.96
CA SER A 133 -18.63 17.13 -17.59
C SER A 133 -19.32 15.85 -17.13
N TRP A 134 -18.60 14.73 -17.03
CA TRP A 134 -19.19 13.48 -16.58
C TRP A 134 -19.50 13.48 -15.08
N LEU A 135 -18.63 14.04 -14.26
CA LEU A 135 -18.87 14.17 -12.82
C LEU A 135 -20.09 15.03 -12.49
N THR A 136 -20.36 16.06 -13.31
CA THR A 136 -21.51 16.96 -13.11
C THR A 136 -22.80 16.49 -13.79
N THR A 137 -22.74 15.45 -14.61
CA THR A 137 -23.90 14.92 -15.34
C THR A 137 -24.13 13.42 -15.09
N LYS A 138 -23.36 12.55 -15.71
CA LYS A 138 -23.53 11.10 -15.70
C LYS A 138 -23.21 10.44 -14.35
N LEU A 139 -22.24 10.99 -13.64
CA LEU A 139 -21.76 10.51 -12.33
C LEU A 139 -22.23 11.41 -11.18
N ASN A 140 -23.14 12.34 -11.45
CA ASN A 140 -23.73 13.20 -10.43
C ASN A 140 -24.82 12.43 -9.67
N SER A 141 -24.38 11.64 -8.69
CA SER A 141 -25.25 10.79 -7.87
C SER A 141 -24.79 10.79 -6.42
N PRO A 142 -25.71 11.00 -5.44
CA PRO A 142 -25.37 10.88 -4.02
C PRO A 142 -24.78 9.51 -3.63
N GLN A 143 -25.05 8.46 -4.40
CA GLN A 143 -24.49 7.13 -4.17
C GLN A 143 -22.97 7.07 -4.39
N LEU A 144 -22.40 8.05 -5.12
CA LEU A 144 -20.97 8.17 -5.36
C LEU A 144 -20.28 9.18 -4.44
N ASP A 145 -21.02 9.88 -3.57
CA ASP A 145 -20.45 10.85 -2.62
C ASP A 145 -19.41 10.26 -1.65
N PRO A 146 -19.51 8.99 -1.21
CA PRO A 146 -18.49 8.39 -0.35
C PRO A 146 -17.12 8.26 -1.03
N TYR A 147 -17.08 8.15 -2.36
CA TYR A 147 -15.84 7.97 -3.10
C TYR A 147 -15.21 9.30 -3.49
N ASP A 148 -13.90 9.40 -3.34
CA ASP A 148 -13.15 10.60 -3.70
C ASP A 148 -13.16 10.84 -5.22
N LYS A 149 -12.95 12.09 -5.63
CA LYS A 149 -12.98 12.48 -7.05
C LYS A 149 -11.61 12.93 -7.54
N TRP A 150 -11.20 12.36 -8.66
CA TRP A 150 -10.10 12.84 -9.47
C TRP A 150 -10.70 13.47 -10.72
N VAL A 151 -10.73 14.79 -10.73
CA VAL A 151 -11.43 15.58 -11.75
C VAL A 151 -10.49 15.88 -12.90
N ALA A 152 -10.85 15.50 -14.13
CA ALA A 152 -10.16 15.97 -15.33
C ALA A 152 -10.83 17.27 -15.83
N GLN A 153 -10.08 18.36 -15.76
CA GLN A 153 -10.45 19.64 -16.34
C GLN A 153 -9.17 20.40 -16.65
N TRP A 154 -8.80 20.46 -17.92
CA TRP A 154 -7.59 21.16 -18.38
C TRP A 154 -7.84 22.66 -18.42
N ASN A 155 -7.55 23.31 -17.32
CA ASN A 155 -7.82 24.73 -17.10
C ASN A 155 -6.85 25.30 -16.06
N SER A 156 -6.82 26.63 -15.96
CA SER A 156 -6.06 27.34 -14.92
C SER A 156 -6.75 27.34 -13.54
N GLN A 157 -8.05 27.03 -13.50
CA GLN A 157 -8.87 26.93 -12.30
C GLN A 157 -9.78 25.72 -12.40
N LEU A 158 -10.06 25.11 -11.25
CA LEU A 158 -11.01 24.02 -11.15
C LEU A 158 -12.42 24.55 -10.90
N ASP A 159 -13.35 24.20 -11.78
CA ASP A 159 -14.76 24.67 -11.69
C ASP A 159 -15.68 23.65 -10.95
N TYR A 160 -15.18 22.46 -10.62
CA TYR A 160 -15.97 21.46 -9.88
C TYR A 160 -16.28 21.95 -8.47
N GLN A 161 -17.56 21.92 -8.08
CA GLN A 161 -18.03 22.47 -6.81
C GLN A 161 -18.13 21.42 -5.67
N GLY A 162 -17.92 20.14 -5.98
CA GLY A 162 -17.93 19.07 -5.00
C GLY A 162 -16.58 18.86 -4.30
N PRO A 163 -16.49 17.94 -3.35
CA PRO A 163 -15.22 17.53 -2.77
C PRO A 163 -14.28 16.96 -3.82
N VAL A 164 -13.01 17.40 -3.82
CA VAL A 164 -11.97 17.01 -4.76
C VAL A 164 -10.78 16.45 -4.02
N GLY A 165 -10.34 15.27 -4.42
CA GLY A 165 -9.09 14.68 -3.97
C GLY A 165 -7.93 15.00 -4.91
N LEU A 166 -8.13 14.73 -6.22
CA LEU A 166 -7.16 15.01 -7.26
C LEU A 166 -7.78 15.85 -8.38
N TRP A 167 -6.95 16.66 -9.02
CA TRP A 167 -7.30 17.41 -10.21
C TRP A 167 -6.24 17.24 -11.29
N GLN A 168 -6.60 16.61 -12.41
CA GLN A 168 -5.80 16.61 -13.63
C GLN A 168 -6.04 17.95 -14.36
N PHE A 169 -5.06 18.85 -14.25
CA PHE A 169 -5.22 20.24 -14.73
C PHE A 169 -4.69 20.46 -16.13
N THR A 170 -3.94 19.51 -16.68
CA THR A 170 -3.35 19.59 -18.03
C THR A 170 -2.94 18.20 -18.52
N ASP A 171 -3.01 18.00 -19.83
CA ASP A 171 -2.44 16.86 -20.56
C ASP A 171 -1.01 17.14 -21.05
N ARG A 172 -0.42 18.28 -20.68
CA ARG A 172 0.83 18.77 -21.27
C ARG A 172 1.74 19.48 -20.28
N LEU A 173 1.94 18.87 -19.13
CA LEU A 173 2.96 19.32 -18.17
C LEU A 173 4.36 18.97 -18.73
N MET A 174 5.10 19.99 -19.16
CA MET A 174 6.43 19.79 -19.73
C MET A 174 7.48 19.60 -18.62
N LEU A 175 8.05 18.41 -18.52
CA LEU A 175 9.11 18.06 -17.58
C LEU A 175 10.28 17.40 -18.34
N ASN A 176 11.46 17.96 -18.22
CA ASN A 176 12.67 17.44 -18.85
C ASN A 176 12.52 17.16 -20.37
N GLY A 177 11.77 18.03 -21.08
CA GLY A 177 11.54 17.91 -22.51
C GLY A 177 10.47 16.90 -22.93
N LYS A 178 9.74 16.32 -21.97
CA LYS A 178 8.66 15.34 -22.17
C LYS A 178 7.35 15.88 -21.61
N ALA A 179 6.24 15.62 -22.30
CA ALA A 179 4.90 15.97 -21.80
C ALA A 179 4.35 14.85 -20.92
N PHE A 180 3.68 15.24 -19.86
CA PHE A 180 2.95 14.37 -18.93
C PHE A 180 1.59 14.99 -18.61
N ASP A 181 0.65 14.17 -18.22
CA ASP A 181 -0.58 14.61 -17.60
C ASP A 181 -0.27 15.12 -16.19
N GLY A 182 -0.60 16.38 -15.93
CA GLY A 182 -0.25 17.05 -14.69
C GLY A 182 -1.41 17.06 -13.70
N ASN A 183 -1.10 16.77 -12.43
CA ASN A 183 -2.08 16.62 -11.38
C ASN A 183 -1.76 17.45 -10.14
N TRP A 184 -2.81 17.92 -9.46
CA TRP A 184 -2.77 18.44 -8.10
C TRP A 184 -3.51 17.51 -7.15
N ALA A 185 -2.86 17.13 -6.05
CA ALA A 185 -3.52 16.50 -4.92
C ALA A 185 -3.88 17.54 -3.86
N TYR A 186 -5.13 17.50 -3.38
CA TYR A 186 -5.67 18.39 -2.36
C TYR A 186 -5.73 17.74 -0.98
N ARG A 187 -5.54 16.42 -0.92
CA ARG A 187 -5.49 15.61 0.32
C ARG A 187 -4.08 15.11 0.57
N ASP A 188 -3.78 14.84 1.81
CA ASP A 188 -2.58 14.11 2.21
C ASP A 188 -2.87 12.61 2.14
N TYR A 189 -2.75 12.06 0.91
CA TYR A 189 -3.02 10.64 0.69
C TYR A 189 -2.09 9.72 1.49
N PRO A 190 -0.77 9.97 1.58
CA PRO A 190 0.09 9.17 2.45
C PRO A 190 -0.40 9.10 3.91
N ALA A 191 -0.92 10.20 4.45
CA ALA A 191 -1.50 10.19 5.79
C ALA A 191 -2.86 9.47 5.89
N LEU A 192 -3.62 9.39 4.77
CA LEU A 192 -4.92 8.72 4.74
C LEU A 192 -4.83 7.22 4.46
N THR A 193 -3.83 6.79 3.69
CA THR A 193 -3.71 5.43 3.16
C THR A 193 -2.49 4.72 3.67
N GLY A 194 -1.49 5.49 4.12
CA GLY A 194 -0.39 4.94 4.88
C GLY A 194 -1.03 4.12 6.01
N GLU A 195 -0.66 2.86 6.13
CA GLU A 195 -0.77 2.27 7.44
C GLU A 195 -0.12 3.34 8.34
N GLU A 196 -0.82 3.79 9.41
CA GLU A 196 -0.01 4.18 10.54
C GLU A 196 0.99 3.04 10.60
N GLU A 197 2.26 3.31 10.25
CA GLU A 197 3.27 2.44 10.77
C GLU A 197 2.92 2.47 12.25
N ASP A 198 2.24 1.43 12.70
CA ASP A 198 2.32 0.97 14.05
C ASP A 198 3.81 0.62 14.18
N THR A 199 4.62 1.66 14.16
CA THR A 199 5.99 1.61 14.61
C THR A 199 5.83 1.37 16.10
N MET A 200 5.47 0.10 16.38
CA MET A 200 5.58 -0.42 17.72
C MET A 200 6.95 0.03 18.20
N THR A 201 6.95 0.89 19.17
CA THR A 201 8.21 1.32 19.79
C THR A 201 8.97 0.04 20.17
N GLN A 202 10.28 0.10 20.20
CA GLN A 202 11.10 -1.04 20.65
C GLN A 202 10.57 -1.59 21.97
N ALA A 203 10.03 -0.73 22.86
CA ALA A 203 9.41 -1.13 24.12
C ALA A 203 8.13 -1.96 23.93
N GLU A 204 7.26 -1.64 22.94
CA GLU A 204 6.03 -2.38 22.64
C GLU A 204 6.33 -3.72 21.97
N VAL A 205 7.30 -3.77 21.03
CA VAL A 205 7.79 -5.03 20.43
C VAL A 205 8.35 -5.94 21.52
N ILE A 206 9.15 -5.40 22.44
CA ILE A 206 9.69 -6.14 23.59
C ILE A 206 8.57 -6.64 24.49
N ALA A 207 7.54 -5.82 24.78
CA ALA A 207 6.41 -6.18 25.63
C ALA A 207 5.58 -7.32 25.00
N LEU A 208 5.30 -7.24 23.69
CA LEU A 208 4.57 -8.29 22.95
C LEU A 208 5.38 -9.59 22.90
N ALA A 209 6.68 -9.49 22.60
CA ALA A 209 7.57 -10.64 22.57
C ALA A 209 7.64 -11.36 23.94
N ARG A 210 7.66 -10.59 25.04
CA ARG A 210 7.59 -11.15 26.43
C ARG A 210 6.28 -11.88 26.67
N ALA A 211 5.15 -11.27 26.30
CA ALA A 211 3.83 -11.86 26.51
C ALA A 211 3.69 -13.18 25.76
N GLU A 212 4.13 -13.24 24.51
CA GLU A 212 4.05 -14.45 23.69
C GLU A 212 5.03 -15.53 24.16
N ALA A 213 6.25 -15.16 24.54
CA ALA A 213 7.22 -16.09 25.12
C ALA A 213 6.69 -16.70 26.43
N GLN A 214 6.06 -15.90 27.29
CA GLN A 214 5.46 -16.40 28.55
C GLN A 214 4.28 -17.33 28.31
N LYS A 215 3.46 -17.05 27.29
CA LYS A 215 2.35 -17.91 26.89
C LYS A 215 2.86 -19.28 26.42
N VAL A 216 3.85 -19.29 25.52
CA VAL A 216 4.47 -20.53 25.01
C VAL A 216 5.15 -21.30 26.15
N TYR A 217 5.78 -20.60 27.11
CA TYR A 217 6.36 -21.22 28.30
C TYR A 217 5.30 -21.96 29.15
N ASN A 218 4.16 -21.33 29.37
CA ASN A 218 3.09 -21.87 30.20
C ASN A 218 2.33 -23.03 29.55
N GLU A 219 2.33 -23.13 28.21
CA GLU A 219 1.57 -24.12 27.44
C GLU A 219 2.35 -25.39 27.14
N ASN A 220 3.66 -25.47 27.44
CA ASN A 220 4.50 -26.57 27.03
C ASN A 220 5.24 -27.23 28.20
N GLU A 221 5.44 -28.57 28.13
CA GLU A 221 6.26 -29.33 29.10
C GLU A 221 7.73 -28.90 29.03
N ALA A 222 8.33 -28.73 30.21
CA ALA A 222 9.73 -28.34 30.33
C ALA A 222 10.69 -29.49 29.90
N LYS A 223 11.50 -29.23 28.87
CA LYS A 223 12.51 -30.14 28.34
C LYS A 223 13.93 -29.76 28.77
N TYR A 224 14.21 -28.47 28.81
CA TYR A 224 15.52 -27.90 29.16
C TYR A 224 15.44 -27.20 30.51
N LYS A 225 16.15 -27.74 31.49
CA LYS A 225 16.09 -27.21 32.86
C LYS A 225 17.04 -26.03 33.12
N THR A 226 18.11 -25.96 32.37
CA THR A 226 19.12 -24.90 32.54
C THR A 226 19.65 -24.42 31.21
N MET A 227 20.27 -23.25 31.20
CA MET A 227 20.96 -22.70 30.03
C MET A 227 22.05 -23.65 29.51
N ALA A 228 22.75 -24.34 30.42
CA ALA A 228 23.77 -25.33 30.06
C ALA A 228 23.22 -26.51 29.28
N SER A 229 21.96 -26.92 29.52
CA SER A 229 21.31 -28.07 28.87
C SER A 229 20.80 -27.77 27.45
N LEU A 230 20.84 -26.50 27.00
CA LEU A 230 20.43 -26.12 25.65
C LEU A 230 21.34 -26.70 24.57
N PRO A 231 20.78 -27.06 23.41
CA PRO A 231 21.57 -27.42 22.24
C PRO A 231 22.43 -26.22 21.78
N SER A 232 23.58 -26.50 21.19
CA SER A 232 24.58 -25.47 20.83
C SER A 232 24.01 -24.34 19.95
N TRP A 233 23.05 -24.66 19.04
CA TRP A 233 22.42 -23.67 18.16
C TRP A 233 21.49 -22.68 18.89
N ALA A 234 21.02 -23.02 20.09
CA ALA A 234 20.06 -22.23 20.87
C ALA A 234 20.73 -21.37 21.97
N LYS A 235 21.94 -21.71 22.40
CA LYS A 235 22.57 -21.01 23.55
C LYS A 235 22.67 -19.53 23.38
N ALA A 236 23.41 -19.06 22.38
CA ALA A 236 23.63 -17.63 22.18
C ALA A 236 22.32 -16.85 21.91
N PRO A 237 21.41 -17.28 21.03
CA PRO A 237 20.13 -16.62 20.87
C PRO A 237 19.28 -16.52 22.14
N VAL A 238 19.21 -17.58 22.92
CA VAL A 238 18.42 -17.59 24.16
C VAL A 238 19.06 -16.69 25.23
N GLU A 239 20.39 -16.71 25.39
CA GLU A 239 21.10 -15.81 26.30
C GLU A 239 20.88 -14.34 25.92
N GLN A 240 20.87 -14.01 24.62
CA GLN A 240 20.58 -12.67 24.13
C GLN A 240 19.17 -12.23 24.54
N VAL A 241 18.14 -13.03 24.24
CA VAL A 241 16.74 -12.72 24.56
C VAL A 241 16.51 -12.57 26.06
N TYR A 242 17.11 -13.46 26.89
CA TYR A 242 17.01 -13.35 28.34
C TYR A 242 17.62 -12.04 28.87
N ARG A 243 18.74 -11.61 28.30
CA ARG A 243 19.38 -10.35 28.66
C ARG A 243 18.55 -9.14 28.22
N GLU A 244 18.11 -9.11 26.97
CA GLU A 244 17.45 -7.95 26.38
C GLU A 244 15.99 -7.81 26.84
N LEU A 245 15.26 -8.90 26.98
CA LEU A 245 13.90 -8.89 27.49
C LEU A 245 13.83 -8.92 29.02
N GLY A 246 14.96 -9.05 29.73
CA GLY A 246 14.98 -9.14 31.18
C GLY A 246 14.15 -10.30 31.72
N LEU A 247 14.13 -11.44 31.01
CA LEU A 247 13.42 -12.64 31.48
C LEU A 247 14.13 -13.20 32.69
N ALA A 248 13.38 -13.42 33.76
CA ALA A 248 13.94 -13.93 35.02
C ALA A 248 13.98 -15.45 35.00
N GLY A 249 15.17 -16.02 34.83
CA GLY A 249 15.42 -17.40 35.30
C GLY A 249 15.87 -17.38 36.77
N THR A 250 15.55 -18.40 37.53
CA THR A 250 16.09 -18.53 38.90
C THR A 250 17.54 -18.98 38.82
N GLY A 251 18.45 -18.28 39.53
CA GLY A 251 19.88 -18.67 39.60
C GLY A 251 20.86 -17.63 39.02
N GLY A 252 20.38 -16.48 38.56
CA GLY A 252 21.22 -15.40 38.00
C GLY A 252 21.63 -15.61 36.53
N PRO A 253 22.24 -14.62 35.88
CA PRO A 253 22.66 -14.71 34.49
C PRO A 253 23.84 -15.68 34.35
N GLY A 254 23.78 -16.63 33.38
CA GLY A 254 24.85 -17.55 33.04
C GLY A 254 24.40 -18.98 32.83
N GLN A 255 25.37 -19.92 32.73
CA GLN A 255 25.10 -21.29 32.38
C GLN A 255 24.21 -22.07 33.38
N ASN A 256 24.10 -21.57 34.60
CA ASN A 256 23.27 -22.17 35.67
C ASN A 256 21.87 -21.53 35.75
N THR A 257 21.52 -20.63 34.88
CA THR A 257 20.17 -20.05 34.81
C THR A 257 19.16 -21.16 34.58
N GLN A 258 18.19 -21.27 35.46
CA GLN A 258 17.14 -22.27 35.34
C GLN A 258 16.09 -21.78 34.34
N LEU A 259 15.83 -22.55 33.30
CA LEU A 259 14.93 -22.24 32.22
C LEU A 259 13.58 -22.92 32.34
N ASP A 260 13.57 -24.22 32.73
CA ASP A 260 12.41 -25.10 32.71
C ASP A 260 11.60 -24.97 31.39
N ALA A 261 12.29 -24.99 30.25
CA ALA A 261 11.76 -24.61 28.96
C ALA A 261 11.53 -25.84 28.05
N SER A 262 10.44 -25.84 27.31
CA SER A 262 10.17 -26.77 26.22
C SER A 262 11.02 -26.45 24.98
N GLU A 263 11.12 -27.41 24.06
CA GLU A 263 11.79 -27.19 22.78
C GLU A 263 11.10 -26.13 21.94
N THR A 264 9.77 -26.09 21.99
CA THR A 264 8.95 -25.07 21.30
C THR A 264 9.26 -23.68 21.82
N TYR A 265 9.34 -23.49 23.14
CA TYR A 265 9.73 -22.24 23.77
C TYR A 265 11.13 -21.79 23.34
N ILE A 266 12.10 -22.70 23.32
CA ILE A 266 13.48 -22.40 22.89
C ILE A 266 13.53 -21.98 21.43
N ARG A 267 12.76 -22.61 20.54
CA ARG A 267 12.64 -22.21 19.14
C ARG A 267 12.00 -20.82 19.00
N ALA A 268 10.96 -20.52 19.78
CA ALA A 268 10.35 -19.19 19.81
C ALA A 268 11.35 -18.10 20.23
N LEU A 269 12.12 -18.32 21.29
CA LEU A 269 13.17 -17.41 21.74
C LEU A 269 14.24 -17.17 20.65
N THR A 270 14.58 -18.19 19.89
CA THR A 270 15.55 -18.05 18.79
C THR A 270 15.01 -17.17 17.65
N VAL A 271 13.70 -17.23 17.38
CA VAL A 271 13.05 -16.33 16.42
C VAL A 271 13.04 -14.89 16.94
N ILE A 272 12.70 -14.70 18.21
CA ILE A 272 12.71 -13.38 18.87
C ILE A 272 14.11 -12.75 18.81
N ALA A 273 15.18 -13.52 19.08
CA ALA A 273 16.55 -13.01 18.96
C ALA A 273 16.85 -12.42 17.57
N LYS A 274 16.42 -13.11 16.50
CA LYS A 274 16.59 -12.62 15.12
C LYS A 274 15.79 -11.35 14.81
N VAL A 275 14.64 -11.17 15.48
CA VAL A 275 13.84 -9.95 15.34
C VAL A 275 14.56 -8.79 16.04
N LEU A 276 15.08 -8.99 17.25
CA LEU A 276 15.85 -7.99 17.98
C LEU A 276 17.11 -7.56 17.21
N GLU A 277 17.87 -8.50 16.65
CA GLU A 277 19.03 -8.17 15.80
C GLU A 277 18.67 -7.29 14.60
N LYS A 278 17.50 -7.51 14.00
CA LYS A 278 17.02 -6.68 12.88
C LYS A 278 16.58 -5.28 13.31
N LEU A 279 15.99 -5.15 14.52
CA LEU A 279 15.59 -3.85 15.07
C LEU A 279 16.82 -3.02 15.41
N ASP A 280 17.88 -3.63 15.98
CA ASP A 280 19.13 -2.95 16.30
C ASP A 280 19.95 -2.54 15.06
N ALA A 281 19.68 -3.17 13.91
CA ALA A 281 20.35 -2.88 12.64
C ALA A 281 19.65 -1.78 11.80
N GLN A 282 18.51 -1.25 12.27
CA GLN A 282 17.86 -0.09 11.64
C GLN A 282 18.47 1.20 12.15
N PRO A 283 18.87 2.13 11.26
CA PRO A 283 19.57 3.37 11.60
C PRO A 283 18.67 4.38 12.33
#